data_4a07e024846b579995d0044641a55c35
#
_entry.id   4a07e024846b579995d0044641a55c35
#
_cell.length_a   1.000
_cell.length_b   1.000
_cell.length_c   1.000
_cell.angle_alpha   90.00
_cell.angle_beta   90.00
_cell.angle_gamma   90.00
#
_symmetry.space_group_name_H-M   'P 1'
#
loop_
_entity.id
_entity.type
_entity.pdbx_description
1 polymer ?
#
loop_
_entity_poly.entity_id
_entity_poly.type
_entity_poly.pdbx_seq_one_letter_code
_entity_poly.pdbx_strand_id
1 'polypeptide(L)'
;VEEGDTEAIVIQRMVAQLDSTLTELDIEGRAQALGLTPYQLLTVASLIEEEAGTDEDRPRVARVIYNRLAEEMPLQIDATSCYVKNEPGGCRLTEADLASDSPYNTRNRQGLPPTPIASPGRASIEAALNPADGDWLFYVLDAEADDGSHFFTADIDEFNQARARCREAGLGCG
;
A
#
# COMPACT_ATOMS: atom_id res chain seq x y z
N VAL A 1 22.42 -0.74 13.05
CA VAL A 1 22.80 -1.90 13.88
C VAL A 1 24.31 -1.79 14.07
N GLU A 2 24.77 -1.78 15.30
CA GLU A 2 26.19 -1.70 15.63
C GLU A 2 26.68 -3.07 16.09
N GLU A 3 28.01 -3.31 15.95
CA GLU A 3 28.61 -4.55 16.42
C GLU A 3 28.43 -4.69 17.94
N GLY A 4 27.77 -5.77 18.36
CA GLY A 4 27.44 -6.02 19.78
C GLY A 4 26.02 -5.64 20.19
N ASP A 5 25.19 -5.12 19.27
CA ASP A 5 23.77 -4.90 19.55
C ASP A 5 23.05 -6.24 19.79
N THR A 6 22.26 -6.29 20.85
CA THR A 6 21.31 -7.39 21.07
C THR A 6 20.03 -7.13 20.29
N GLU A 7 19.22 -8.18 20.04
CA GLU A 7 17.91 -8.06 19.39
C GLU A 7 17.01 -7.04 20.09
N ALA A 8 17.04 -6.99 21.42
CA ALA A 8 16.28 -6.03 22.21
C ALA A 8 16.69 -4.58 21.93
N ILE A 9 18.01 -4.31 21.80
CA ILE A 9 18.54 -2.98 21.49
C ILE A 9 18.10 -2.57 20.07
N VAL A 10 18.17 -3.49 19.09
CA VAL A 10 17.74 -3.22 17.72
C VAL A 10 16.25 -2.86 17.70
N ILE A 11 15.40 -3.67 18.34
CA ILE A 11 13.95 -3.41 18.41
C ILE A 11 13.67 -2.07 19.10
N GLN A 12 14.34 -1.75 20.22
CA GLN A 12 14.17 -0.46 20.89
C GLN A 12 14.54 0.72 19.99
N ARG A 13 15.64 0.63 19.23
CA ARG A 13 16.00 1.69 18.26
C ARG A 13 14.98 1.82 17.14
N MET A 14 14.45 0.71 16.62
CA MET A 14 13.38 0.75 15.58
C MET A 14 12.12 1.44 16.11
N VAL A 15 11.67 1.09 17.32
CA VAL A 15 10.51 1.72 17.95
C VAL A 15 10.76 3.20 18.19
N ALA A 16 11.94 3.57 18.75
CA ALA A 16 12.29 4.98 18.99
C ALA A 16 12.36 5.79 17.69
N GLN A 17 12.89 5.20 16.59
CA GLN A 17 12.92 5.84 15.29
C GLN A 17 11.51 6.07 14.72
N LEU A 18 10.63 5.08 14.86
CA LEU A 18 9.22 5.22 14.45
C LEU A 18 8.56 6.35 15.25
N ASP A 19 8.67 6.35 16.58
CA ASP A 19 8.07 7.34 17.48
C ASP A 19 8.56 8.76 17.14
N SER A 20 9.85 8.94 16.88
CA SER A 20 10.43 10.21 16.40
C SER A 20 9.81 10.64 15.08
N THR A 21 9.71 9.73 14.11
CA THR A 21 9.12 10.02 12.80
C THR A 21 7.65 10.42 12.91
N LEU A 22 6.87 9.71 13.72
CA LEU A 22 5.44 10.00 13.94
C LEU A 22 5.24 11.36 14.60
N THR A 23 6.10 11.71 15.57
CA THR A 23 6.09 13.00 16.25
C THR A 23 6.48 14.14 15.30
N GLU A 24 7.57 13.99 14.54
CA GLU A 24 8.04 14.98 13.58
C GLU A 24 7.01 15.29 12.48
N LEU A 25 6.26 14.28 12.06
CA LEU A 25 5.23 14.38 11.02
C LEU A 25 3.86 14.82 11.56
N ASP A 26 3.71 15.03 12.86
CA ASP A 26 2.43 15.34 13.53
C ASP A 26 1.32 14.39 13.09
N ILE A 27 1.59 13.08 13.22
CA ILE A 27 0.69 12.06 12.68
C ILE A 27 -0.70 12.15 13.33
N GLU A 28 -0.82 12.52 14.61
CA GLU A 28 -2.10 12.61 15.31
C GLU A 28 -2.99 13.70 14.70
N GLY A 29 -2.46 14.93 14.59
CA GLY A 29 -3.25 16.06 14.06
C GLY A 29 -3.57 15.88 12.58
N ARG A 30 -2.61 15.39 11.79
CA ARG A 30 -2.78 15.23 10.34
C ARG A 30 -3.65 14.04 9.96
N ALA A 31 -3.56 12.90 10.66
CA ALA A 31 -4.48 11.79 10.46
C ALA A 31 -5.92 12.18 10.76
N GLN A 32 -6.14 12.92 11.86
CA GLN A 32 -7.46 13.43 12.21
C GLN A 32 -8.03 14.35 11.11
N ALA A 33 -7.21 15.19 10.50
CA ALA A 33 -7.62 16.05 9.37
C ALA A 33 -8.07 15.25 8.14
N LEU A 34 -7.56 14.02 7.96
CA LEU A 34 -7.98 13.05 6.93
C LEU A 34 -9.15 12.15 7.38
N GLY A 35 -9.68 12.34 8.58
CA GLY A 35 -10.74 11.50 9.15
C GLY A 35 -10.28 10.12 9.60
N LEU A 36 -8.99 9.95 9.85
CA LEU A 36 -8.36 8.69 10.25
C LEU A 36 -7.82 8.74 11.68
N THR A 37 -7.71 7.58 12.31
CA THR A 37 -6.84 7.41 13.48
C THR A 37 -5.37 7.29 13.03
N PRO A 38 -4.37 7.57 13.89
CA PRO A 38 -2.97 7.33 13.59
C PRO A 38 -2.68 5.88 13.15
N TYR A 39 -3.38 4.92 13.76
CA TYR A 39 -3.23 3.51 13.39
C TYR A 39 -3.75 3.19 11.98
N GLN A 40 -4.89 3.78 11.59
CA GLN A 40 -5.41 3.65 10.23
C GLN A 40 -4.49 4.30 9.20
N LEU A 41 -3.90 5.46 9.53
CA LEU A 41 -2.91 6.09 8.66
C LEU A 41 -1.67 5.21 8.46
N LEU A 42 -1.14 4.59 9.53
CA LEU A 42 -0.05 3.62 9.42
C LEU A 42 -0.46 2.40 8.60
N THR A 43 -1.72 1.97 8.70
CA THR A 43 -2.23 0.90 7.86
C THR A 43 -2.22 1.31 6.39
N VAL A 44 -2.70 2.51 6.04
CA VAL A 44 -2.59 3.04 4.66
C VAL A 44 -1.13 3.12 4.21
N ALA A 45 -0.24 3.67 5.05
CA ALA A 45 1.18 3.77 4.72
C ALA A 45 1.81 2.40 4.44
N SER A 46 1.40 1.36 5.18
CA SER A 46 1.88 -0.02 4.94
C SER A 46 1.41 -0.61 3.62
N LEU A 47 0.21 -0.23 3.15
CA LEU A 47 -0.27 -0.61 1.82
C LEU A 47 0.55 0.09 0.73
N ILE A 48 0.81 1.39 0.89
CA ILE A 48 1.64 2.17 -0.04
C ILE A 48 3.06 1.59 -0.13
N GLU A 49 3.64 1.15 1.00
CA GLU A 49 4.98 0.55 1.04
C GLU A 49 5.08 -0.70 0.16
N GLU A 50 4.03 -1.53 0.14
CA GLU A 50 4.01 -2.79 -0.60
C GLU A 50 3.59 -2.61 -2.09
N GLU A 51 2.92 -1.51 -2.43
CA GLU A 51 2.32 -1.31 -3.75
C GLU A 51 3.09 -0.33 -4.64
N ALA A 52 3.79 0.65 -4.07
CA ALA A 52 4.44 1.68 -4.88
C ALA A 52 5.72 1.18 -5.52
N GLY A 53 5.79 1.21 -6.85
CA GLY A 53 6.99 0.86 -7.60
C GLY A 53 8.08 1.94 -7.55
N THR A 54 7.68 3.20 -7.48
CA THR A 54 8.57 4.37 -7.43
C THR A 54 8.15 5.33 -6.31
N ASP A 55 9.04 6.25 -5.94
CA ASP A 55 8.71 7.26 -4.93
C ASP A 55 7.64 8.24 -5.43
N GLU A 56 7.60 8.52 -6.73
CA GLU A 56 6.59 9.35 -7.39
C GLU A 56 5.20 8.72 -7.38
N ASP A 57 5.11 7.39 -7.35
CA ASP A 57 3.85 6.67 -7.30
C ASP A 57 3.21 6.68 -5.91
N ARG A 58 4.00 6.76 -4.84
CA ARG A 58 3.50 6.69 -3.45
C ARG A 58 2.32 7.61 -3.17
N PRO A 59 2.37 8.93 -3.48
CA PRO A 59 1.22 9.81 -3.24
C PRO A 59 0.03 9.55 -4.17
N ARG A 60 0.24 8.96 -5.37
CA ARG A 60 -0.82 8.56 -6.29
C ARG A 60 -1.50 7.28 -5.81
N VAL A 61 -0.75 6.27 -5.35
CA VAL A 61 -1.28 5.06 -4.70
C VAL A 61 -2.10 5.44 -3.47
N ALA A 62 -1.58 6.36 -2.62
CA ALA A 62 -2.34 6.90 -1.50
C ALA A 62 -3.68 7.48 -1.94
N ARG A 63 -3.69 8.26 -3.04
CA ARG A 63 -4.92 8.85 -3.60
C ARG A 63 -5.92 7.78 -4.03
N VAL A 64 -5.48 6.74 -4.74
CA VAL A 64 -6.36 5.63 -5.14
C VAL A 64 -6.97 4.94 -3.93
N ILE A 65 -6.17 4.66 -2.90
CA ILE A 65 -6.67 4.06 -1.65
C ILE A 65 -7.77 4.93 -1.04
N TYR A 66 -7.54 6.23 -0.89
CA TYR A 66 -8.53 7.14 -0.30
C TYR A 66 -9.79 7.30 -1.17
N ASN A 67 -9.66 7.39 -2.48
CA ASN A 67 -10.80 7.45 -3.39
C ASN A 67 -11.66 6.19 -3.28
N ARG A 68 -11.05 5.00 -3.30
CA ARG A 68 -11.79 3.75 -3.12
C ARG A 68 -12.45 3.63 -1.75
N LEU A 69 -11.79 4.08 -0.68
CA LEU A 69 -12.41 4.12 0.64
C LEU A 69 -13.62 5.06 0.68
N ALA A 70 -13.54 6.22 0.05
CA ALA A 70 -14.63 7.19 -0.02
C ALA A 70 -15.83 6.70 -0.84
N GLU A 71 -15.58 5.90 -1.87
CA GLU A 71 -16.59 5.26 -2.72
C GLU A 71 -17.05 3.89 -2.22
N GLU A 72 -16.62 3.48 -1.02
CA GLU A 72 -16.91 2.16 -0.44
C GLU A 72 -16.52 1.00 -1.37
N MET A 73 -15.50 1.20 -2.21
CA MET A 73 -14.97 0.18 -3.10
C MET A 73 -13.99 -0.75 -2.35
N PRO A 74 -13.95 -2.04 -2.67
CA PRO A 74 -12.87 -2.93 -2.22
C PRO A 74 -11.51 -2.42 -2.68
N LEU A 75 -10.50 -2.44 -1.81
CA LEU A 75 -9.16 -1.96 -2.16
C LEU A 75 -8.46 -2.84 -3.20
N GLN A 76 -8.72 -4.15 -3.19
CA GLN A 76 -8.18 -5.15 -4.12
C GLN A 76 -6.64 -5.18 -4.15
N ILE A 77 -6.02 -5.02 -3.00
CA ILE A 77 -4.58 -5.02 -2.80
C ILE A 77 -4.13 -6.45 -2.46
N ASP A 78 -3.39 -7.08 -3.36
CA ASP A 78 -2.95 -8.47 -3.22
C ASP A 78 -1.96 -8.67 -2.08
N ALA A 79 -1.13 -7.69 -1.79
CA ALA A 79 -0.21 -7.69 -0.66
C ALA A 79 -0.90 -7.98 0.67
N THR A 80 -2.17 -7.58 0.85
CA THR A 80 -2.95 -7.88 2.07
C THR A 80 -3.24 -9.37 2.23
N SER A 81 -3.55 -10.07 1.15
CA SER A 81 -3.73 -11.53 1.16
C SER A 81 -2.40 -12.25 1.30
N CYS A 82 -1.34 -11.73 0.70
CA CYS A 82 0.01 -12.23 0.82
C CYS A 82 0.54 -12.16 2.26
N TYR A 83 0.20 -11.11 2.99
CA TYR A 83 0.59 -10.93 4.39
C TYR A 83 0.15 -12.09 5.29
N VAL A 84 -1.10 -12.57 5.13
CA VAL A 84 -1.59 -13.69 5.93
C VAL A 84 -1.11 -15.04 5.41
N LYS A 85 -0.82 -15.15 4.13
CA LYS A 85 -0.30 -16.38 3.54
C LYS A 85 1.13 -16.67 4.00
N ASN A 86 1.95 -15.64 4.17
CA ASN A 86 3.31 -15.67 4.73
C ASN A 86 4.17 -16.84 4.21
N GLU A 87 4.18 -17.05 2.89
CA GLU A 87 4.95 -18.14 2.27
C GLU A 87 6.40 -17.71 2.01
N PRO A 88 7.38 -18.54 2.39
CA PRO A 88 8.78 -18.30 2.02
C PRO A 88 8.97 -18.33 0.51
N GLY A 89 9.72 -17.37 -0.04
CA GLY A 89 10.07 -17.34 -1.46
C GLY A 89 9.15 -16.53 -2.36
N GLY A 90 8.27 -15.75 -1.77
CA GLY A 90 7.35 -14.85 -2.47
C GLY A 90 5.90 -15.31 -2.44
N CYS A 91 5.02 -14.38 -2.69
CA CYS A 91 3.59 -14.63 -2.64
C CYS A 91 3.04 -14.97 -4.02
N ARG A 92 2.39 -16.13 -4.12
CA ARG A 92 1.59 -16.50 -5.27
C ARG A 92 0.18 -16.83 -4.82
N LEU A 93 -0.77 -15.95 -5.11
CA LEU A 93 -2.16 -16.16 -4.74
C LEU A 93 -2.84 -17.18 -5.67
N THR A 94 -3.57 -18.11 -5.07
CA THR A 94 -4.44 -19.03 -5.76
C THR A 94 -5.87 -18.50 -5.80
N GLU A 95 -6.74 -19.10 -6.62
CA GLU A 95 -8.17 -18.76 -6.62
C GLU A 95 -8.82 -18.94 -5.25
N ALA A 96 -8.39 -19.92 -4.46
CA ALA A 96 -8.87 -20.15 -3.11
C ALA A 96 -8.43 -19.02 -2.16
N ASP A 97 -7.20 -18.50 -2.30
CA ASP A 97 -6.72 -17.35 -1.52
C ASP A 97 -7.55 -16.10 -1.86
N LEU A 98 -7.80 -15.86 -3.15
CA LEU A 98 -8.60 -14.72 -3.63
C LEU A 98 -10.07 -14.81 -3.20
N ALA A 99 -10.60 -16.02 -3.03
CA ALA A 99 -11.97 -16.26 -2.57
C ALA A 99 -12.10 -16.36 -1.05
N SER A 100 -10.99 -16.29 -0.30
CA SER A 100 -11.01 -16.50 1.15
C SER A 100 -11.81 -15.44 1.89
N ASP A 101 -12.43 -15.79 3.02
CA ASP A 101 -13.14 -14.87 3.92
C ASP A 101 -12.20 -14.25 4.98
N SER A 102 -10.91 -14.20 4.71
CA SER A 102 -9.93 -13.56 5.57
C SER A 102 -10.28 -12.08 5.78
N PRO A 103 -10.15 -11.52 7.00
CA PRO A 103 -10.31 -10.08 7.24
C PRO A 103 -9.26 -9.23 6.51
N TYR A 104 -8.19 -9.84 6.01
CA TYR A 104 -7.17 -9.19 5.19
C TYR A 104 -7.45 -9.28 3.68
N ASN A 105 -8.47 -10.03 3.25
CA ASN A 105 -8.80 -10.10 1.83
C ASN A 105 -9.56 -8.85 1.37
N THR A 106 -8.84 -7.83 0.98
CA THR A 106 -9.38 -6.56 0.49
C THR A 106 -10.03 -6.64 -0.90
N ARG A 107 -10.05 -7.82 -1.54
CA ARG A 107 -10.84 -8.07 -2.77
C ARG A 107 -12.32 -8.32 -2.45
N ASN A 108 -12.60 -8.96 -1.31
CA ASN A 108 -13.95 -9.37 -0.91
C ASN A 108 -14.51 -8.51 0.22
N ARG A 109 -13.70 -7.61 0.80
CA ARG A 109 -14.07 -6.75 1.91
C ARG A 109 -13.79 -5.31 1.59
N GLN A 110 -14.70 -4.44 2.00
CA GLN A 110 -14.51 -2.99 1.98
C GLN A 110 -13.70 -2.52 3.18
N GLY A 111 -13.05 -1.37 3.03
CA GLY A 111 -12.28 -0.74 4.09
C GLY A 111 -10.83 -1.24 4.19
N LEU A 112 -10.15 -0.77 5.23
CA LEU A 112 -8.76 -1.12 5.53
C LEU A 112 -8.66 -2.53 6.13
N PRO A 113 -7.54 -3.23 5.92
CA PRO A 113 -7.24 -4.45 6.66
C PRO A 113 -7.10 -4.14 8.17
N PRO A 114 -7.23 -5.16 9.05
CA PRO A 114 -7.25 -4.96 10.50
C PRO A 114 -5.97 -4.35 11.07
N THR A 115 -4.83 -4.56 10.43
CA THR A 115 -3.52 -4.07 10.87
C THR A 115 -2.68 -3.58 9.69
N PRO A 116 -1.60 -2.80 9.92
CA PRO A 116 -0.53 -2.67 8.94
C PRO A 116 -0.03 -4.04 8.48
N ILE A 117 0.35 -4.15 7.23
CA ILE A 117 0.87 -5.38 6.61
C ILE A 117 2.39 -5.36 6.39
N ALA A 118 3.00 -4.21 6.59
CA ALA A 118 4.45 -3.99 6.54
C ALA A 118 4.85 -2.93 7.57
N SER A 119 6.15 -2.73 7.73
CA SER A 119 6.71 -1.60 8.49
C SER A 119 6.98 -0.45 7.51
N PRO A 120 6.09 0.54 7.38
CA PRO A 120 6.24 1.57 6.36
C PRO A 120 7.44 2.47 6.65
N GLY A 121 8.18 2.81 5.60
CA GLY A 121 9.22 3.83 5.67
C GLY A 121 8.63 5.24 5.74
N ARG A 122 9.49 6.23 6.05
CA ARG A 122 9.08 7.64 6.16
C ARG A 122 8.36 8.13 4.90
N ALA A 123 8.86 7.77 3.70
CA ALA A 123 8.27 8.19 2.43
C ALA A 123 6.82 7.74 2.26
N SER A 124 6.49 6.51 2.66
CA SER A 124 5.12 6.00 2.61
C SER A 124 4.20 6.65 3.65
N ILE A 125 4.73 6.97 4.84
CA ILE A 125 3.97 7.73 5.86
C ILE A 125 3.69 9.14 5.35
N GLU A 126 4.67 9.82 4.78
CA GLU A 126 4.51 11.15 4.18
C GLU A 126 3.52 11.14 3.01
N ALA A 127 3.56 10.11 2.16
CA ALA A 127 2.60 9.95 1.06
C ALA A 127 1.18 9.70 1.56
N ALA A 128 1.00 8.89 2.61
CA ALA A 128 -0.30 8.69 3.24
C ALA A 128 -0.87 9.99 3.83
N LEU A 129 0.00 10.87 4.36
CA LEU A 129 -0.37 12.19 4.89
C LEU A 129 -0.61 13.24 3.78
N ASN A 130 -0.03 13.07 2.59
CA ASN A 130 -0.10 14.01 1.48
C ASN A 130 -0.44 13.27 0.17
N PRO A 131 -1.65 12.71 0.06
CA PRO A 131 -2.05 12.07 -1.18
C PRO A 131 -2.05 13.09 -2.32
N ALA A 132 -1.66 12.66 -3.51
CA ALA A 132 -1.71 13.51 -4.71
C ALA A 132 -3.16 13.93 -5.01
N ASP A 133 -3.32 15.02 -5.74
CA ASP A 133 -4.63 15.40 -6.28
C ASP A 133 -4.94 14.53 -7.51
N GLY A 134 -6.16 13.99 -7.57
CA GLY A 134 -6.63 13.16 -8.68
C GLY A 134 -7.88 12.38 -8.32
N ASP A 135 -8.52 11.85 -9.34
CA ASP A 135 -9.77 11.07 -9.26
C ASP A 135 -9.54 9.58 -9.57
N TRP A 136 -8.28 9.15 -9.59
CA TRP A 136 -7.90 7.78 -9.94
C TRP A 136 -8.52 6.75 -9.01
N LEU A 137 -9.02 5.67 -9.62
CA LEU A 137 -9.56 4.50 -8.94
C LEU A 137 -8.75 3.23 -9.23
N PHE A 138 -7.90 3.25 -10.26
CA PHE A 138 -7.16 2.09 -10.75
C PHE A 138 -5.71 2.46 -11.04
N TYR A 139 -4.82 1.50 -10.83
CA TYR A 139 -3.42 1.57 -11.26
C TYR A 139 -2.91 0.19 -11.68
N VAL A 140 -1.93 0.17 -12.55
CA VAL A 140 -1.23 -1.03 -13.01
C VAL A 140 0.17 -0.63 -13.45
N LEU A 141 1.14 -1.54 -13.39
CA LEU A 141 2.49 -1.28 -13.93
C LEU A 141 2.39 -0.76 -15.36
N ASP A 142 3.07 0.36 -15.63
CA ASP A 142 3.09 0.97 -16.96
C ASP A 142 4.03 0.19 -17.88
N ALA A 143 3.46 -0.49 -18.88
CA ALA A 143 4.25 -1.25 -19.84
C ALA A 143 5.03 -0.36 -20.83
N GLU A 144 4.72 0.93 -20.89
CA GLU A 144 5.40 1.91 -21.76
C GLU A 144 6.54 2.63 -21.01
N ALA A 145 6.54 2.56 -19.67
CA ALA A 145 7.60 3.06 -18.82
C ALA A 145 8.60 1.93 -18.49
N ASP A 146 9.89 2.23 -18.53
CA ASP A 146 10.96 1.25 -18.23
C ASP A 146 11.61 1.54 -16.85
N ASP A 147 10.82 2.10 -15.93
CA ASP A 147 11.27 2.54 -14.60
C ASP A 147 10.50 1.90 -13.44
N GLY A 148 9.53 1.03 -13.73
CA GLY A 148 8.68 0.38 -12.74
C GLY A 148 7.56 1.26 -12.19
N SER A 149 7.29 2.42 -12.82
CA SER A 149 6.17 3.28 -12.48
C SER A 149 4.82 2.68 -12.89
N HIS A 150 3.74 3.26 -12.35
CA HIS A 150 2.38 2.82 -12.63
C HIS A 150 1.64 3.80 -13.51
N PHE A 151 0.76 3.28 -14.35
CA PHE A 151 -0.31 4.00 -15.04
C PHE A 151 -1.51 4.12 -14.10
N PHE A 152 -2.06 5.34 -13.97
CA PHE A 152 -3.18 5.65 -13.08
C PHE A 152 -4.36 6.19 -13.88
N THR A 153 -5.58 5.74 -13.57
CA THR A 153 -6.81 6.19 -14.24
C THR A 153 -8.05 6.04 -13.35
N ALA A 154 -9.09 6.83 -13.63
CA ALA A 154 -10.44 6.63 -13.09
C ALA A 154 -11.29 5.73 -14.00
N ASP A 155 -10.88 5.54 -15.26
CA ASP A 155 -11.64 4.81 -16.28
C ASP A 155 -11.29 3.33 -16.29
N ILE A 156 -12.31 2.48 -16.13
CA ILE A 156 -12.15 1.02 -16.12
C ILE A 156 -11.71 0.44 -17.47
N ASP A 157 -12.10 1.06 -18.56
CA ASP A 157 -11.75 0.60 -19.90
C ASP A 157 -10.29 0.94 -20.21
N GLU A 158 -9.81 2.13 -19.84
CA GLU A 158 -8.39 2.50 -19.91
C GLU A 158 -7.53 1.58 -19.03
N PHE A 159 -7.98 1.30 -17.80
CA PHE A 159 -7.29 0.34 -16.92
C PHE A 159 -7.19 -1.05 -17.56
N ASN A 160 -8.29 -1.56 -18.13
CA ASN A 160 -8.28 -2.88 -18.77
C ASN A 160 -7.33 -2.93 -19.97
N GLN A 161 -7.25 -1.86 -20.76
CA GLN A 161 -6.30 -1.74 -21.87
C GLN A 161 -4.84 -1.71 -21.36
N ALA A 162 -4.55 -0.88 -20.33
CA ALA A 162 -3.21 -0.81 -19.73
C ALA A 162 -2.81 -2.16 -19.14
N ARG A 163 -3.71 -2.84 -18.45
CA ARG A 163 -3.48 -4.18 -17.90
C ARG A 163 -3.21 -5.24 -18.98
N ALA A 164 -3.89 -5.15 -20.12
CA ALA A 164 -3.60 -6.04 -21.24
C ALA A 164 -2.19 -5.81 -21.78
N ARG A 165 -1.78 -4.55 -22.02
CA ARG A 165 -0.41 -4.20 -22.45
C ARG A 165 0.65 -4.71 -21.44
N CYS A 166 0.39 -4.52 -20.16
CA CYS A 166 1.27 -4.97 -19.09
C CYS A 166 1.47 -6.50 -19.11
N ARG A 167 0.41 -7.28 -19.35
CA ARG A 167 0.49 -8.74 -19.49
C ARG A 167 1.23 -9.17 -20.75
N GLU A 168 1.00 -8.50 -21.88
CA GLU A 168 1.69 -8.75 -23.14
C GLU A 168 3.19 -8.48 -23.02
N ALA A 169 3.58 -7.48 -22.24
CA ALA A 169 4.98 -7.19 -21.90
C ALA A 169 5.60 -8.19 -20.92
N GLY A 170 4.83 -9.13 -20.37
CA GLY A 170 5.30 -10.13 -19.41
C GLY A 170 5.62 -9.57 -18.03
N LEU A 171 5.12 -8.39 -17.71
CA LEU A 171 5.21 -7.78 -16.39
C LEU A 171 4.20 -8.45 -15.43
N GLY A 172 4.48 -8.45 -14.13
CA GLY A 172 3.66 -9.10 -13.10
C GLY A 172 2.33 -8.39 -12.81
N CYS A 173 1.49 -8.25 -13.82
CA CYS A 173 0.21 -7.55 -13.72
C CYS A 173 -0.90 -8.53 -13.37
N GLY A 174 -1.35 -8.51 -12.12
CA GLY A 174 -2.32 -9.40 -11.51
C GLY A 174 -3.68 -9.53 -12.24
#